data_69b685bdb2f123a5ddc587fa532e257d
#
_entry.id   69b685bdb2f123a5ddc587fa532e257d
#
_cell.length_a   1.000
_cell.length_b   1.000
_cell.length_c   1.000
_cell.angle_alpha   90.00
_cell.angle_beta   90.00
_cell.angle_gamma   90.00
#
_symmetry.space_group_name_H-M   'P 1'
#
loop_
_entity.id
_entity.type
_entity.pdbx_description
1 polymer ?
#
loop_
_entity_poly.entity_id
_entity_poly.type
_entity_poly.pdbx_seq_one_letter_code
_entity_poly.pdbx_strand_id
1 'polypeptide(L)'
;MKKQSLFYNIICVLALTACSSSTRYVISGTVPEDLNGKYIYMLRNGNFRYGERNTNLDSAWVENGKFRFIGNVEGNAVRFISTSQQAFTFILEPGEIMFDITDEMSLKGTPLNDELTQYRKAL
;
A
#
# COMPACT_ATOMS: atom_id res chain seq x y z
N MET A 1 -25.74 9.52 34.66
CA MET A 1 -25.20 8.37 33.96
C MET A 1 -25.52 8.40 32.47
N LYS A 2 -26.76 8.59 32.07
CA LYS A 2 -27.13 8.67 30.65
C LYS A 2 -26.44 9.83 29.90
N LYS A 3 -26.22 10.96 30.59
CA LYS A 3 -25.51 12.12 30.00
C LYS A 3 -24.05 11.84 29.72
N GLN A 4 -23.38 11.05 30.54
CA GLN A 4 -21.97 10.67 30.31
C GLN A 4 -21.83 9.74 29.11
N SER A 5 -22.77 8.83 28.92
CA SER A 5 -22.78 7.92 27.78
C SER A 5 -22.92 8.65 26.46
N LEU A 6 -23.79 9.68 26.40
CA LEU A 6 -23.95 10.53 25.22
C LEU A 6 -22.69 11.35 24.94
N PHE A 7 -22.02 11.83 25.96
CA PHE A 7 -20.77 12.56 25.83
C PHE A 7 -19.67 11.70 25.22
N TYR A 8 -19.57 10.45 25.62
CA TYR A 8 -18.63 9.50 25.09
C TYR A 8 -18.86 9.24 23.60
N ASN A 9 -20.09 9.09 23.20
CA ASN A 9 -20.42 8.86 21.79
C ASN A 9 -20.03 10.04 20.91
N ILE A 10 -20.22 11.26 21.36
CA ILE A 10 -19.86 12.47 20.64
C ILE A 10 -18.33 12.56 20.47
N ILE A 11 -17.58 12.26 21.52
CA ILE A 11 -16.11 12.27 21.49
C ILE A 11 -15.59 11.22 20.50
N CYS A 12 -16.16 10.03 20.47
CA CYS A 12 -15.78 8.98 19.53
C CYS A 12 -15.99 9.40 18.07
N VAL A 13 -17.11 10.06 17.78
CA VAL A 13 -17.42 10.56 16.44
C VAL A 13 -16.40 11.61 16.00
N LEU A 14 -16.03 12.53 16.88
CA LEU A 14 -15.01 13.54 16.59
C LEU A 14 -13.63 12.91 16.34
N ALA A 15 -13.26 11.89 17.10
CA ALA A 15 -12.02 11.17 16.92
C ALA A 15 -11.97 10.46 15.54
N LEU A 16 -13.07 9.86 15.11
CA LEU A 16 -13.17 9.24 13.79
C LEU A 16 -13.03 10.27 12.66
N THR A 17 -13.64 11.43 12.82
CA THR A 17 -13.50 12.51 11.83
C THR A 17 -12.06 13.00 11.74
N ALA A 18 -11.35 13.11 12.85
CA ALA A 18 -9.94 13.49 12.87
C ALA A 18 -9.04 12.46 12.17
N CYS A 19 -9.39 11.16 12.22
CA CYS A 19 -8.66 10.10 11.54
C CYS A 19 -8.82 10.11 10.02
N SER A 20 -9.83 10.81 9.48
CA SER A 20 -10.07 10.87 8.03
C SER A 20 -9.01 11.65 7.25
N SER A 21 -8.15 12.43 7.94
CA SER A 21 -7.05 13.19 7.33
C SER A 21 -5.69 12.51 7.49
N SER A 22 -5.68 11.22 7.76
CA SER A 22 -4.45 10.45 7.96
C SER A 22 -3.60 10.41 6.70
N THR A 23 -2.28 10.46 6.87
CA THR A 23 -1.30 10.20 5.81
C THR A 23 -0.83 8.76 5.81
N ARG A 24 -1.33 7.96 6.74
CA ARG A 24 -0.88 6.59 6.95
C ARG A 24 -1.32 5.67 5.82
N TYR A 25 -0.39 4.85 5.33
CA TYR A 25 -0.70 3.74 4.44
C TYR A 25 -0.36 2.41 5.09
N VAL A 26 -1.07 1.37 4.70
CA VAL A 26 -0.76 -0.03 4.98
C VAL A 26 -0.86 -0.78 3.66
N ILE A 27 0.22 -1.43 3.26
CA ILE A 27 0.24 -2.27 2.07
C ILE A 27 0.29 -3.71 2.55
N SER A 28 -0.69 -4.50 2.16
CA SER A 28 -0.75 -5.94 2.46
C SER A 28 -0.74 -6.71 1.16
N GLY A 29 0.03 -7.77 1.09
CA GLY A 29 0.11 -8.57 -0.11
C GLY A 29 0.13 -10.06 0.15
N THR A 30 -0.38 -10.81 -0.83
CA THR A 30 -0.31 -12.25 -0.89
C THR A 30 0.52 -12.64 -2.10
N VAL A 31 1.49 -13.51 -1.90
CA VAL A 31 2.45 -13.93 -2.92
C VAL A 31 2.57 -15.46 -2.93
N PRO A 32 3.13 -16.05 -4.01
CA PRO A 32 3.40 -17.48 -4.02
C PRO A 32 4.33 -17.89 -2.88
N GLU A 33 4.15 -19.11 -2.38
CA GLU A 33 4.91 -19.61 -1.23
C GLU A 33 6.41 -19.76 -1.49
N ASP A 34 6.83 -19.87 -2.74
CA ASP A 34 8.25 -19.90 -3.10
C ASP A 34 8.98 -18.58 -2.78
N LEU A 35 8.25 -17.52 -2.50
CA LEU A 35 8.83 -16.26 -2.03
C LEU A 35 8.97 -16.17 -0.51
N ASN A 36 8.51 -17.18 0.25
CA ASN A 36 8.74 -17.23 1.69
C ASN A 36 10.23 -17.16 2.00
N GLY A 37 10.59 -16.40 3.02
CA GLY A 37 11.99 -16.21 3.41
C GLY A 37 12.77 -15.27 2.52
N LYS A 38 12.09 -14.50 1.67
CA LYS A 38 12.69 -13.48 0.81
C LYS A 38 12.13 -12.11 1.14
N TYR A 39 12.86 -11.06 0.79
CA TYR A 39 12.39 -9.69 0.93
C TYR A 39 11.65 -9.23 -0.33
N ILE A 40 10.62 -8.44 -0.11
CA ILE A 40 9.95 -7.63 -1.12
C ILE A 40 10.37 -6.19 -0.90
N TYR A 41 10.68 -5.46 -1.96
CA TYR A 41 11.17 -4.10 -1.88
C TYR A 41 10.16 -3.12 -2.47
N MET A 42 10.02 -1.97 -1.83
CA MET A 42 9.32 -0.83 -2.41
C MET A 42 10.36 0.10 -3.01
N LEU A 43 10.20 0.42 -4.30
CA LEU A 43 11.17 1.18 -5.06
C LEU A 43 10.59 2.48 -5.59
N ARG A 44 11.45 3.47 -5.69
CA ARG A 44 11.23 4.67 -6.51
C ARG A 44 12.14 4.57 -7.74
N ASN A 45 11.57 4.76 -8.93
CA ASN A 45 12.38 4.81 -10.14
C ASN A 45 13.25 6.05 -10.17
N GLY A 46 14.51 5.87 -10.53
CA GLY A 46 15.42 6.95 -10.85
C GLY A 46 15.18 7.48 -12.26
N ASN A 47 15.67 8.68 -12.53
CA ASN A 47 15.65 9.26 -13.85
C ASN A 47 16.94 8.89 -14.58
N PHE A 48 16.87 7.89 -15.44
CA PHE A 48 18.04 7.37 -16.17
C PHE A 48 18.70 8.41 -17.09
N ARG A 49 17.96 9.42 -17.54
CA ARG A 49 18.53 10.49 -18.36
C ARG A 49 19.58 11.29 -17.60
N TYR A 50 19.47 11.35 -16.29
CA TYR A 50 20.41 12.06 -15.41
C TYR A 50 21.30 11.12 -14.63
N GLY A 51 21.34 9.84 -15.00
CA GLY A 51 22.16 8.85 -14.31
C GLY A 51 21.64 8.41 -12.96
N GLU A 52 20.40 8.75 -12.61
CA GLU A 52 19.80 8.33 -11.36
C GLU A 52 19.42 6.85 -11.39
N ARG A 53 19.75 6.14 -10.32
CA ARG A 53 19.38 4.73 -10.15
C ARG A 53 18.05 4.62 -9.40
N ASN A 54 17.40 3.45 -9.51
CA ASN A 54 16.26 3.12 -8.67
C ASN A 54 16.68 3.10 -7.21
N THR A 55 15.80 3.59 -6.33
CA THR A 55 16.06 3.67 -4.91
C THR A 55 15.13 2.74 -4.14
N ASN A 56 15.70 1.88 -3.29
CA ASN A 56 14.94 1.10 -2.34
C ASN A 56 14.45 2.02 -1.23
N LEU A 57 13.13 2.12 -1.05
CA LEU A 57 12.52 2.96 -0.03
C LEU A 57 12.21 2.16 1.24
N ASP A 58 11.86 0.90 1.10
CA ASP A 58 11.47 0.04 2.20
C ASP A 58 11.58 -1.43 1.78
N SER A 59 11.59 -2.33 2.77
CA SER A 59 11.61 -3.76 2.53
C SER A 59 10.62 -4.45 3.47
N ALA A 60 10.08 -5.58 3.02
CA ALA A 60 9.16 -6.39 3.81
C ALA A 60 9.53 -7.87 3.66
N TRP A 61 9.57 -8.58 4.76
CA TRP A 61 9.84 -10.02 4.80
C TRP A 61 8.60 -10.80 4.43
N VAL A 62 8.74 -11.81 3.58
CA VAL A 62 7.64 -12.69 3.21
C VAL A 62 7.60 -13.88 4.17
N GLU A 63 6.45 -14.07 4.78
CA GLU A 63 6.19 -15.17 5.70
C GLU A 63 4.77 -15.70 5.47
N ASN A 64 4.63 -17.00 5.32
CA ASN A 64 3.34 -17.64 5.02
C ASN A 64 2.64 -17.06 3.78
N GLY A 65 3.41 -16.74 2.75
CA GLY A 65 2.89 -16.17 1.52
C GLY A 65 2.37 -14.74 1.64
N LYS A 66 2.78 -14.01 2.68
CA LYS A 66 2.27 -12.65 2.95
C LYS A 66 3.40 -11.69 3.25
N PHE A 67 3.18 -10.43 2.86
CA PHE A 67 4.06 -9.32 3.22
C PHE A 67 3.24 -8.09 3.62
N ARG A 68 3.89 -7.15 4.29
CA ARG A 68 3.24 -5.93 4.75
C ARG A 68 4.22 -4.77 4.83
N PHE A 69 3.78 -3.60 4.33
CA PHE A 69 4.47 -2.32 4.53
C PHE A 69 3.56 -1.38 5.29
N ILE A 70 4.13 -0.59 6.19
CA ILE A 70 3.41 0.44 6.94
C ILE A 70 4.25 1.70 6.90
N GLY A 71 3.62 2.84 6.63
CA GLY A 71 4.31 4.12 6.62
C GLY A 71 3.36 5.27 6.42
N ASN A 72 3.93 6.40 6.04
CA ASN A 72 3.20 7.63 5.79
C ASN A 72 3.58 8.21 4.44
N VAL A 73 2.62 8.82 3.78
CA VAL A 73 2.83 9.53 2.52
C VAL A 73 1.95 10.77 2.49
N GLU A 74 2.48 11.88 2.04
CA GLU A 74 1.71 13.09 1.78
C GLU A 74 1.31 13.09 0.30
N GLY A 75 -0.02 13.15 0.05
CA GLY A 75 -0.54 13.07 -1.31
C GLY A 75 -0.41 11.67 -1.89
N ASN A 76 0.10 11.58 -3.11
CA ASN A 76 0.29 10.30 -3.79
C ASN A 76 1.60 10.30 -4.58
N ALA A 77 2.09 9.09 -4.87
CA ALA A 77 3.32 8.91 -5.63
C ALA A 77 3.31 7.57 -6.35
N VAL A 78 3.90 7.53 -7.55
CA VAL A 78 4.09 6.27 -8.27
C VAL A 78 5.25 5.52 -7.66
N ARG A 79 5.04 4.26 -7.31
CA ARG A 79 6.03 3.38 -6.71
C ARG A 79 5.98 2.00 -7.33
N PHE A 80 6.95 1.18 -7.01
CA PHE A 80 7.05 -0.20 -7.50
C PHE A 80 7.23 -1.14 -6.33
N ILE A 81 6.53 -2.27 -6.39
CA ILE A 81 6.79 -3.43 -5.54
C ILE A 81 7.64 -4.39 -6.35
N SER A 82 8.81 -4.74 -5.82
CA SER A 82 9.75 -5.64 -6.52
C SER A 82 9.92 -6.93 -5.73
N THR A 83 9.64 -8.03 -6.39
CA THR A 83 9.98 -9.38 -5.91
C THR A 83 11.30 -9.82 -6.56
N SER A 84 11.79 -11.00 -6.23
CA SER A 84 12.96 -11.58 -6.90
C SER A 84 12.71 -11.87 -8.38
N GLN A 85 11.46 -11.87 -8.83
CA GLN A 85 11.07 -12.26 -10.17
C GLN A 85 10.47 -11.13 -11.00
N GLN A 86 9.73 -10.21 -10.37
CA GLN A 86 8.92 -9.22 -11.07
C GLN A 86 8.85 -7.91 -10.30
N ALA A 87 8.47 -6.85 -11.01
CA ALA A 87 8.16 -5.55 -10.40
C ALA A 87 6.77 -5.10 -10.86
N PHE A 88 6.01 -4.51 -9.93
CA PHE A 88 4.64 -4.07 -10.17
C PHE A 88 4.50 -2.60 -9.82
N THR A 89 3.92 -1.82 -10.72
CA THR A 89 3.64 -0.41 -10.49
C THR A 89 2.35 -0.25 -9.69
N PHE A 90 2.35 0.65 -8.74
CA PHE A 90 1.16 1.03 -7.97
C PHE A 90 1.24 2.50 -7.56
N ILE A 91 0.13 3.01 -7.01
CA ILE A 91 0.08 4.37 -6.47
C ILE A 91 0.17 4.29 -4.95
N LEU A 92 1.21 4.89 -4.39
CA LEU A 92 1.34 5.03 -2.94
C LEU A 92 0.47 6.20 -2.49
N GLU A 93 -0.56 5.93 -1.72
CA GLU A 93 -1.51 6.91 -1.19
C GLU A 93 -2.00 6.44 0.18
N PRO A 94 -2.54 7.34 1.02
CA PRO A 94 -3.06 6.92 2.33
C PRO A 94 -4.19 5.90 2.21
N GLY A 95 -4.26 4.98 3.16
CA GLY A 95 -5.28 3.95 3.22
C GLY A 95 -4.71 2.54 3.19
N GLU A 96 -5.56 1.56 2.97
CA GLU A 96 -5.17 0.16 2.88
C GLU A 96 -5.09 -0.29 1.43
N ILE A 97 -3.88 -0.60 0.99
CA ILE A 97 -3.58 -1.06 -0.36
C ILE A 97 -3.38 -2.57 -0.30
N MET A 98 -4.09 -3.32 -1.14
CA MET A 98 -4.02 -4.76 -1.15
C MET A 98 -3.51 -5.28 -2.48
N PHE A 99 -2.48 -6.12 -2.43
CA PHE A 99 -1.93 -6.86 -3.56
C PHE A 99 -2.23 -8.34 -3.43
N ASP A 100 -2.54 -8.98 -4.54
CA ASP A 100 -2.53 -10.42 -4.66
C ASP A 100 -1.74 -10.78 -5.92
N ILE A 101 -0.63 -11.49 -5.75
CA ILE A 101 0.32 -11.80 -6.81
C ILE A 101 0.39 -13.32 -7.03
N THR A 102 -0.60 -14.08 -6.55
CA THR A 102 -0.55 -15.55 -6.61
C THR A 102 -0.77 -16.10 -8.02
N ASP A 103 -1.76 -15.62 -8.74
CA ASP A 103 -2.07 -16.03 -10.11
C ASP A 103 -1.92 -14.85 -11.07
N GLU A 104 -2.92 -14.01 -11.10
CA GLU A 104 -2.87 -12.73 -11.79
C GLU A 104 -2.69 -11.63 -10.76
N MET A 105 -1.90 -10.61 -11.09
CA MET A 105 -1.72 -9.50 -10.19
C MET A 105 -3.04 -8.75 -9.98
N SER A 106 -3.46 -8.65 -8.75
CA SER A 106 -4.63 -7.87 -8.32
C SER A 106 -4.19 -6.77 -7.38
N LEU A 107 -4.70 -5.56 -7.60
CA LEU A 107 -4.38 -4.36 -6.84
C LEU A 107 -5.67 -3.62 -6.54
N LYS A 108 -5.93 -3.32 -5.27
CA LYS A 108 -7.17 -2.65 -4.86
C LYS A 108 -7.05 -2.02 -3.47
N GLY A 109 -8.08 -1.31 -3.06
CA GLY A 109 -8.29 -0.84 -1.70
C GLY A 109 -8.27 0.66 -1.52
N THR A 110 -7.61 1.39 -2.41
CA THR A 110 -7.56 2.85 -2.38
C THR A 110 -8.04 3.41 -3.72
N PRO A 111 -8.55 4.65 -3.74
CA PRO A 111 -9.19 5.19 -4.95
C PRO A 111 -8.33 5.17 -6.21
N LEU A 112 -7.07 5.62 -6.12
CA LEU A 112 -6.22 5.67 -7.31
C LEU A 112 -5.76 4.29 -7.76
N ASN A 113 -5.54 3.36 -6.83
CA ASN A 113 -5.19 1.99 -7.17
C ASN A 113 -6.39 1.23 -7.78
N ASP A 114 -7.60 1.48 -7.29
CA ASP A 114 -8.81 0.93 -7.88
C ASP A 114 -9.00 1.43 -9.32
N GLU A 115 -8.77 2.72 -9.54
CA GLU A 115 -8.81 3.34 -10.86
C GLU A 115 -7.77 2.75 -11.80
N LEU A 116 -6.53 2.60 -11.33
CA LEU A 116 -5.45 1.99 -12.09
C LEU A 116 -5.78 0.56 -12.51
N THR A 117 -6.38 -0.21 -11.61
CA THR A 117 -6.81 -1.59 -11.89
C THR A 117 -7.88 -1.62 -12.98
N GLN A 118 -8.85 -0.72 -12.93
CA GLN A 118 -9.88 -0.64 -13.95
C GLN A 118 -9.31 -0.22 -15.31
N TYR A 119 -8.40 0.73 -15.32
CA TYR A 119 -7.70 1.15 -16.53
C TYR A 119 -6.97 -0.03 -17.18
N ARG A 120 -6.25 -0.82 -16.41
CA ARG A 120 -5.52 -1.99 -16.91
C ARG A 120 -6.45 -3.05 -17.49
N LYS A 121 -7.63 -3.25 -16.91
CA LYS A 121 -8.62 -4.20 -17.42
C LYS A 121 -9.24 -3.74 -18.74
N ALA A 122 -9.30 -2.43 -18.99
CA ALA A 122 -9.84 -1.87 -20.21
C ALA A 122 -8.88 -1.96 -21.41
N LEU A 123 -7.62 -2.23 -21.15
CA LEU A 123 -6.63 -2.44 -22.20
C LEU A 123 -6.74 -3.84 -22.78
#